data_01913407b176752d1ba7ddea1c9efb9f
#
_entry.id   01913407b176752d1ba7ddea1c9efb9f
#
_cell.length_a   1.000
_cell.length_b   1.000
_cell.length_c   1.000
_cell.angle_alpha   90.00
_cell.angle_beta   90.00
_cell.angle_gamma   90.00
#
_symmetry.space_group_name_H-M   'P 1'
#
loop_
_entity.id
_entity.type
_entity.pdbx_description
1 polymer ?
#
loop_
_entity_poly.entity_id
_entity_poly.type
_entity_poly.pdbx_seq_one_letter_code
_entity_poly.pdbx_strand_id
1 'polypeptide(L)'
;MARPLRFRHAPGRWTEGRARAEVFEPLDANLGATSSRPWFKPPEGYDARRFDVDNGDTALFCWTDGEAYWLGNTETPSSLWRTDKYGFEEVPTPVAEWAERELRAELHEQSPWLDAYPHLSWFFLPVFLSKDGRWTTRDFFDEHAGGFPDASRDDALDFYESFLSTGVLDDYRETMAGKLGTSERLDLTRMAATMGEFHAAKLLVDAGYDVVPEIE
;
A
#
# COMPACT_ATOMS: atom_id res chain seq x y z
N MET A 1 -12.16 -0.08 10.02
CA MET A 1 -10.96 -0.91 9.76
C MET A 1 -10.14 -0.18 8.73
N ALA A 2 -8.85 0.07 9.02
CA ALA A 2 -7.94 0.54 8.00
C ALA A 2 -7.96 -0.49 6.85
N ARG A 3 -8.15 -0.02 5.64
CA ARG A 3 -8.26 -0.89 4.47
C ARG A 3 -6.90 -0.93 3.78
N PRO A 4 -6.13 -2.02 3.91
CA PRO A 4 -4.90 -2.16 3.15
C PRO A 4 -5.22 -2.11 1.65
N LEU A 5 -4.20 -1.89 0.85
CA LEU A 5 -4.31 -2.02 -0.60
C LEU A 5 -4.92 -3.37 -0.95
N ARG A 6 -5.73 -3.38 -2.00
CA ARG A 6 -6.40 -4.57 -2.51
C ARG A 6 -5.98 -4.81 -3.93
N PHE A 7 -5.89 -6.06 -4.26
CA PHE A 7 -5.56 -6.54 -5.59
C PHE A 7 -6.65 -7.45 -6.12
N ARG A 8 -6.88 -7.42 -7.43
CA ARG A 8 -7.74 -8.37 -8.11
C ARG A 8 -7.30 -8.61 -9.54
N HIS A 9 -7.24 -9.86 -9.93
CA HIS A 9 -7.05 -10.30 -11.30
C HIS A 9 -8.39 -10.70 -11.95
N ALA A 10 -8.63 -10.25 -13.17
CA ALA A 10 -9.79 -10.61 -13.97
C ALA A 10 -9.33 -11.17 -15.33
N PRO A 11 -9.40 -12.49 -15.53
CA PRO A 11 -9.07 -13.09 -16.82
C PRO A 11 -10.12 -12.75 -17.90
N GLY A 12 -9.71 -12.89 -19.14
CA GLY A 12 -10.56 -12.70 -20.31
C GLY A 12 -10.32 -11.38 -21.02
N ARG A 13 -10.97 -11.25 -22.19
CA ARG A 13 -10.74 -10.11 -23.06
C ARG A 13 -11.29 -8.81 -22.48
N TRP A 14 -10.40 -7.83 -22.33
CA TRP A 14 -10.75 -6.48 -21.93
C TRP A 14 -10.51 -5.50 -23.07
N THR A 15 -11.44 -4.60 -23.25
CA THR A 15 -11.38 -3.48 -24.18
C THR A 15 -11.69 -2.21 -23.42
N GLU A 16 -11.34 -1.05 -23.95
CA GLU A 16 -11.72 0.22 -23.32
C GLU A 16 -13.23 0.36 -23.12
N GLY A 17 -14.04 -0.13 -24.06
CA GLY A 17 -15.51 -0.14 -23.93
C GLY A 17 -15.99 -0.99 -22.76
N ARG A 18 -15.42 -2.18 -22.57
CA ARG A 18 -15.72 -3.04 -21.43
C ARG A 18 -15.24 -2.41 -20.12
N ALA A 19 -14.00 -1.92 -20.09
CA ALA A 19 -13.46 -1.24 -18.93
C ALA A 19 -14.31 -0.04 -18.49
N ARG A 20 -14.78 0.75 -19.45
CA ARG A 20 -15.69 1.86 -19.18
C ARG A 20 -16.99 1.39 -18.55
N ALA A 21 -17.66 0.41 -19.15
CA ALA A 21 -18.97 -0.07 -18.70
C ALA A 21 -18.92 -0.83 -17.36
N GLU A 22 -17.89 -1.63 -17.15
CA GLU A 22 -17.79 -2.50 -15.96
C GLU A 22 -16.99 -1.89 -14.80
N VAL A 23 -16.13 -0.88 -15.07
CA VAL A 23 -15.24 -0.28 -14.06
C VAL A 23 -15.49 1.22 -13.92
N PHE A 24 -15.31 2.02 -14.99
CA PHE A 24 -15.25 3.48 -14.87
C PHE A 24 -16.61 4.06 -14.48
N GLU A 25 -17.66 3.73 -15.22
CA GLU A 25 -19.01 4.24 -14.96
C GLU A 25 -19.56 3.77 -13.60
N PRO A 26 -19.39 2.51 -13.18
CA PRO A 26 -19.79 2.09 -11.84
C PRO A 26 -19.01 2.76 -10.70
N LEU A 27 -17.72 3.02 -10.87
CA LEU A 27 -16.91 3.73 -9.86
C LEU A 27 -17.35 5.19 -9.72
N ASP A 28 -17.52 5.89 -10.82
CA ASP A 28 -18.04 7.26 -10.82
C ASP A 28 -19.42 7.32 -10.16
N ALA A 29 -20.35 6.50 -10.61
CA ALA A 29 -21.74 6.50 -10.12
C ALA A 29 -21.89 6.15 -8.64
N ASN A 30 -21.03 5.27 -8.09
CA ASN A 30 -21.18 4.78 -6.73
C ASN A 30 -20.23 5.45 -5.72
N LEU A 31 -19.10 5.96 -6.18
CA LEU A 31 -18.02 6.47 -5.32
C LEU A 31 -17.53 7.86 -5.71
N GLY A 32 -18.10 8.49 -6.73
CA GLY A 32 -17.64 9.79 -7.25
C GLY A 32 -16.20 9.73 -7.80
N ALA A 33 -15.81 8.58 -8.36
CA ALA A 33 -14.44 8.38 -8.80
C ALA A 33 -14.15 9.10 -10.11
N THR A 34 -13.14 9.93 -10.13
CA THR A 34 -12.62 10.56 -11.33
C THR A 34 -11.53 9.71 -11.95
N SER A 35 -11.67 9.38 -13.23
CA SER A 35 -10.64 8.64 -13.95
C SER A 35 -9.65 9.56 -14.67
N SER A 36 -8.37 9.26 -14.55
CA SER A 36 -7.27 9.99 -15.16
C SER A 36 -6.26 9.04 -15.81
N ARG A 37 -5.29 9.62 -16.52
CA ARG A 37 -4.14 8.84 -16.98
C ARG A 37 -3.20 8.62 -15.81
N PRO A 38 -2.58 7.42 -15.74
CA PRO A 38 -1.48 7.19 -14.80
C PRO A 38 -0.34 8.20 -15.00
N TRP A 39 0.39 8.49 -13.96
CA TRP A 39 1.56 9.38 -14.01
C TRP A 39 2.74 8.72 -14.73
N PHE A 40 2.87 7.40 -14.57
CA PHE A 40 3.88 6.61 -15.24
C PHE A 40 3.27 5.76 -16.36
N LYS A 41 4.07 5.55 -17.40
CA LYS A 41 3.67 4.68 -18.51
C LYS A 41 3.40 3.26 -17.99
N PRO A 42 2.22 2.69 -18.26
CA PRO A 42 1.94 1.30 -17.89
C PRO A 42 2.88 0.32 -18.62
N PRO A 43 2.95 -0.93 -18.18
CA PRO A 43 3.75 -1.97 -18.82
C PRO A 43 3.38 -2.12 -20.30
N GLU A 44 4.32 -2.60 -21.10
CA GLU A 44 4.10 -2.80 -22.53
C GLU A 44 2.93 -3.77 -22.78
N GLY A 45 2.02 -3.37 -23.65
CA GLY A 45 0.82 -4.13 -23.98
C GLY A 45 -0.38 -3.89 -23.07
N TYR A 46 -0.21 -3.09 -21.99
CA TYR A 46 -1.32 -2.73 -21.11
C TYR A 46 -1.82 -1.31 -21.38
N ASP A 47 -3.13 -1.17 -21.45
CA ASP A 47 -3.81 0.10 -21.21
C ASP A 47 -4.07 0.27 -19.72
N ALA A 48 -4.13 1.51 -19.22
CA ALA A 48 -4.38 1.74 -17.81
C ALA A 48 -5.11 3.04 -17.51
N ARG A 49 -5.79 3.07 -16.35
CA ARG A 49 -6.39 4.26 -15.73
C ARG A 49 -6.09 4.29 -14.25
N ARG A 50 -5.98 5.50 -13.76
CA ARG A 50 -5.93 5.86 -12.35
C ARG A 50 -7.31 6.41 -11.96
N PHE A 51 -7.75 6.13 -10.76
CA PHE A 51 -8.99 6.61 -10.17
C PHE A 51 -8.71 7.30 -8.85
N ASP A 52 -9.20 8.52 -8.74
CA ASP A 52 -9.22 9.28 -7.50
C ASP A 52 -10.68 9.37 -7.04
N VAL A 53 -10.94 8.93 -5.82
CA VAL A 53 -12.27 8.82 -5.24
C VAL A 53 -12.51 10.00 -4.30
N ASP A 54 -13.75 10.51 -4.21
CA ASP A 54 -14.10 11.68 -3.39
C ASP A 54 -13.69 11.55 -1.92
N ASN A 55 -13.62 10.34 -1.38
CA ASN A 55 -13.16 10.07 -0.02
C ASN A 55 -11.63 10.06 0.12
N GLY A 56 -10.89 10.30 -0.96
CA GLY A 56 -9.43 10.30 -1.04
C GLY A 56 -8.80 8.92 -1.23
N ASP A 57 -9.59 7.88 -1.52
CA ASP A 57 -9.05 6.60 -1.96
C ASP A 57 -8.52 6.69 -3.39
N THR A 58 -7.54 5.85 -3.70
CA THR A 58 -6.92 5.75 -5.02
C THR A 58 -6.97 4.31 -5.52
N ALA A 59 -7.17 4.14 -6.80
CA ALA A 59 -7.07 2.84 -7.44
C ALA A 59 -6.42 2.94 -8.83
N LEU A 60 -5.85 1.82 -9.23
CA LEU A 60 -5.28 1.60 -10.56
C LEU A 60 -6.01 0.45 -11.22
N PHE A 61 -6.29 0.60 -12.49
CA PHE A 61 -6.83 -0.45 -13.32
C PHE A 61 -6.03 -0.52 -14.61
N CYS A 62 -5.47 -1.70 -14.91
CA CYS A 62 -4.79 -1.94 -16.18
C CYS A 62 -5.32 -3.20 -16.85
N TRP A 63 -5.27 -3.23 -18.19
CA TRP A 63 -5.84 -4.34 -18.95
C TRP A 63 -5.14 -4.56 -20.29
N THR A 64 -5.30 -5.79 -20.79
CA THR A 64 -4.92 -6.24 -22.13
C THR A 64 -6.09 -6.92 -22.82
N ASP A 65 -5.87 -7.47 -24.01
CA ASP A 65 -6.86 -8.35 -24.67
C ASP A 65 -7.10 -9.67 -23.94
N GLY A 66 -6.32 -10.04 -22.92
CA GLY A 66 -6.38 -11.33 -22.24
C GLY A 66 -6.73 -11.27 -20.75
N GLU A 67 -6.50 -10.12 -20.12
CA GLU A 67 -6.62 -10.00 -18.67
C GLU A 67 -6.70 -8.55 -18.21
N ALA A 68 -7.12 -8.35 -16.95
CA ALA A 68 -7.06 -7.06 -16.28
C ALA A 68 -6.69 -7.21 -14.81
N TYR A 69 -6.12 -6.13 -14.25
CA TYR A 69 -5.71 -6.04 -12.86
C TYR A 69 -6.27 -4.78 -12.23
N TRP A 70 -6.78 -4.95 -11.02
CA TRP A 70 -7.22 -3.88 -10.13
C TRP A 70 -6.30 -3.81 -8.92
N LEU A 71 -5.82 -2.63 -8.58
CA LEU A 71 -5.00 -2.38 -7.41
C LEU A 71 -5.45 -1.06 -6.76
N GLY A 72 -5.70 -1.06 -5.47
CA GLY A 72 -6.13 0.17 -4.79
C GLY A 72 -6.48 -0.06 -3.32
N ASN A 73 -6.78 1.03 -2.64
CA ASN A 73 -7.25 1.03 -1.26
C ASN A 73 -8.78 1.16 -1.12
N THR A 74 -9.49 1.16 -2.23
CA THR A 74 -10.95 1.19 -2.28
C THR A 74 -11.54 -0.14 -2.75
N GLU A 75 -12.84 -0.33 -2.51
CA GLU A 75 -13.57 -1.49 -3.02
C GLU A 75 -13.70 -1.41 -4.54
N THR A 76 -13.60 -2.55 -5.21
CA THR A 76 -13.98 -2.65 -6.61
C THR A 76 -15.49 -2.43 -6.79
N PRO A 77 -15.96 -1.98 -7.95
CA PRO A 77 -17.37 -2.02 -8.27
C PRO A 77 -17.95 -3.41 -8.02
N SER A 78 -19.12 -3.48 -7.43
CA SER A 78 -19.76 -4.75 -7.07
C SER A 78 -20.07 -5.65 -8.30
N SER A 79 -20.11 -5.05 -9.48
CA SER A 79 -20.26 -5.73 -10.77
C SER A 79 -19.03 -6.51 -11.21
N LEU A 80 -17.87 -6.27 -10.61
CA LEU A 80 -16.62 -6.92 -11.02
C LEU A 80 -16.36 -8.21 -10.26
N TRP A 81 -16.04 -8.11 -8.96
CA TRP A 81 -15.63 -9.25 -8.13
C TRP A 81 -15.38 -8.81 -6.68
N ARG A 82 -15.14 -9.77 -5.80
CA ARG A 82 -14.65 -9.46 -4.45
C ARG A 82 -13.21 -9.00 -4.50
N THR A 83 -12.88 -8.02 -3.71
CA THR A 83 -11.49 -7.61 -3.46
C THR A 83 -10.86 -8.49 -2.41
N ASP A 84 -9.67 -8.99 -2.70
CA ASP A 84 -8.82 -9.67 -1.74
C ASP A 84 -7.83 -8.68 -1.11
N LYS A 85 -7.09 -9.11 -0.10
CA LYS A 85 -5.96 -8.35 0.40
C LYS A 85 -4.92 -8.22 -0.71
N TYR A 86 -4.22 -7.11 -0.67
CA TYR A 86 -3.17 -6.84 -1.63
C TYR A 86 -1.97 -7.78 -1.46
N GLY A 87 -1.42 -8.22 -2.59
CA GLY A 87 -0.19 -8.97 -2.69
C GLY A 87 0.41 -8.76 -4.08
N PHE A 88 1.59 -8.14 -4.19
CA PHE A 88 2.22 -7.89 -5.49
C PHE A 88 2.71 -9.15 -6.17
N GLU A 89 3.01 -10.19 -5.42
CA GLU A 89 3.43 -11.48 -5.94
C GLU A 89 2.36 -12.20 -6.76
N GLU A 90 1.10 -11.81 -6.58
CA GLU A 90 -0.04 -12.36 -7.34
C GLU A 90 -0.27 -11.65 -8.68
N VAL A 91 0.54 -10.67 -9.02
CA VAL A 91 0.48 -9.96 -10.30
C VAL A 91 1.78 -10.15 -11.09
N PRO A 92 1.76 -10.02 -12.42
CA PRO A 92 2.99 -10.01 -13.21
C PRO A 92 3.95 -8.92 -12.71
N THR A 93 5.24 -9.26 -12.57
CA THR A 93 6.27 -8.34 -12.08
C THR A 93 6.20 -6.93 -12.73
N PRO A 94 6.05 -6.77 -14.06
CA PRO A 94 5.96 -5.44 -14.66
C PRO A 94 4.73 -4.64 -14.19
N VAL A 95 3.62 -5.32 -13.90
CA VAL A 95 2.39 -4.68 -13.39
C VAL A 95 2.60 -4.27 -11.93
N ALA A 96 3.20 -5.15 -11.12
CA ALA A 96 3.51 -4.85 -9.72
C ALA A 96 4.45 -3.65 -9.59
N GLU A 97 5.56 -3.64 -10.33
CA GLU A 97 6.54 -2.54 -10.34
C GLU A 97 5.95 -1.20 -10.80
N TRP A 98 5.10 -1.24 -11.83
CA TRP A 98 4.41 -0.05 -12.30
C TRP A 98 3.42 0.47 -11.26
N ALA A 99 2.59 -0.41 -10.72
CA ALA A 99 1.59 -0.04 -9.72
C ALA A 99 2.24 0.50 -8.44
N GLU A 100 3.31 -0.13 -8.00
CA GLU A 100 4.07 0.33 -6.83
C GLU A 100 4.65 1.74 -7.04
N ARG A 101 5.16 2.03 -8.24
CA ARG A 101 5.66 3.36 -8.57
C ARG A 101 4.57 4.42 -8.54
N GLU A 102 3.40 4.13 -9.10
CA GLU A 102 2.22 5.00 -9.07
C GLU A 102 1.77 5.28 -7.62
N LEU A 103 1.61 4.22 -6.84
CA LEU A 103 1.10 4.32 -5.47
C LEU A 103 2.09 5.00 -4.52
N ARG A 104 3.40 4.81 -4.73
CA ARG A 104 4.42 5.53 -3.96
C ARG A 104 4.44 7.02 -4.30
N ALA A 105 4.32 7.37 -5.57
CA ALA A 105 4.24 8.77 -5.97
C ALA A 105 3.00 9.45 -5.35
N GLU A 106 1.85 8.79 -5.33
CA GLU A 106 0.66 9.25 -4.62
C GLU A 106 0.91 9.43 -3.12
N LEU A 107 1.55 8.44 -2.49
CA LEU A 107 1.87 8.51 -1.07
C LEU A 107 2.77 9.71 -0.75
N HIS A 108 3.78 9.97 -1.58
CA HIS A 108 4.72 11.08 -1.41
C HIS A 108 4.05 12.44 -1.66
N GLU A 109 3.12 12.53 -2.61
CA GLU A 109 2.34 13.76 -2.80
C GLU A 109 1.47 14.07 -1.58
N GLN A 110 0.86 13.05 -0.98
CA GLN A 110 0.05 13.20 0.24
C GLN A 110 0.88 13.44 1.50
N SER A 111 2.10 12.95 1.55
CA SER A 111 3.00 12.97 2.70
C SER A 111 4.44 13.21 2.28
N PRO A 112 4.80 14.47 1.90
CA PRO A 112 6.12 14.79 1.34
C PRO A 112 7.30 14.45 2.27
N TRP A 113 7.07 14.34 3.59
CA TRP A 113 8.10 13.94 4.52
C TRP A 113 8.64 12.53 4.28
N LEU A 114 7.86 11.66 3.61
CA LEU A 114 8.30 10.30 3.23
C LEU A 114 9.35 10.27 2.14
N ASP A 115 9.60 11.37 1.43
CA ASP A 115 10.68 11.46 0.43
C ASP A 115 12.06 11.21 1.05
N ALA A 116 12.23 11.58 2.33
CA ALA A 116 13.46 11.34 3.07
C ALA A 116 13.63 9.88 3.54
N TYR A 117 12.56 9.07 3.48
CA TYR A 117 12.50 7.72 4.03
C TYR A 117 12.00 6.70 3.00
N PRO A 118 12.78 6.44 1.92
CA PRO A 118 12.34 5.62 0.80
C PRO A 118 12.10 4.14 1.13
N HIS A 119 12.86 3.54 2.08
CA HIS A 119 12.65 2.16 2.50
C HIS A 119 11.44 2.04 3.42
N LEU A 120 11.25 2.98 4.33
CA LEU A 120 10.07 3.08 5.18
C LEU A 120 8.80 3.23 4.31
N SER A 121 8.81 4.16 3.36
CA SER A 121 7.67 4.39 2.48
C SER A 121 7.35 3.18 1.61
N TRP A 122 8.37 2.48 1.13
CA TRP A 122 8.20 1.25 0.37
C TRP A 122 7.63 0.11 1.24
N PHE A 123 8.23 -0.10 2.40
CA PHE A 123 7.85 -1.22 3.27
C PHE A 123 6.40 -1.12 3.74
N PHE A 124 6.00 0.07 4.17
CA PHE A 124 4.65 0.31 4.71
C PHE A 124 3.64 0.85 3.68
N LEU A 125 3.99 0.90 2.39
CA LEU A 125 3.09 1.34 1.34
C LEU A 125 1.68 0.73 1.43
N PRO A 126 1.52 -0.60 1.65
CA PRO A 126 0.20 -1.22 1.69
C PRO A 126 -0.73 -0.66 2.77
N VAL A 127 -0.17 -0.14 3.85
CA VAL A 127 -0.94 0.40 4.98
C VAL A 127 -0.90 1.92 5.06
N PHE A 128 0.11 2.57 4.48
CA PHE A 128 0.24 4.02 4.45
C PHE A 128 -0.78 4.71 3.56
N LEU A 129 -1.24 4.08 2.50
CA LEU A 129 -2.29 4.60 1.63
C LEU A 129 -3.70 4.36 2.17
N SER A 130 -3.81 3.65 3.30
CA SER A 130 -5.09 3.40 3.92
C SER A 130 -5.68 4.70 4.49
N LYS A 131 -6.88 5.06 4.05
CA LYS A 131 -7.61 6.25 4.49
C LYS A 131 -9.01 5.84 4.93
N ASP A 132 -9.32 6.03 6.18
CA ASP A 132 -10.69 5.87 6.69
C ASP A 132 -11.20 7.11 7.43
N GLY A 133 -10.57 8.26 7.20
CA GLY A 133 -10.92 9.55 7.79
C GLY A 133 -10.55 9.67 9.27
N ARG A 134 -9.68 8.79 9.76
CA ARG A 134 -9.19 8.75 11.14
C ARG A 134 -7.68 8.59 11.14
N TRP A 135 -7.11 8.42 12.33
CA TRP A 135 -5.69 8.14 12.50
C TRP A 135 -5.23 6.99 11.60
N THR A 136 -4.26 7.26 10.77
CA THR A 136 -3.69 6.28 9.84
C THR A 136 -2.40 5.72 10.40
N THR A 137 -1.88 4.67 9.78
CA THR A 137 -0.53 4.19 10.12
C THR A 137 0.52 5.27 9.87
N ARG A 138 0.31 6.16 8.90
CA ARG A 138 1.18 7.33 8.67
C ARG A 138 1.21 8.28 9.86
N ASP A 139 0.04 8.58 10.44
CA ASP A 139 -0.05 9.46 11.62
C ASP A 139 0.68 8.85 12.81
N PHE A 140 0.65 7.51 12.94
CA PHE A 140 1.42 6.82 13.98
C PHE A 140 2.93 7.06 13.85
N PHE A 141 3.46 7.03 12.63
CA PHE A 141 4.88 7.34 12.41
C PHE A 141 5.16 8.85 12.54
N ASP A 142 4.28 9.69 12.03
CA ASP A 142 4.46 11.14 12.01
C ASP A 142 4.29 11.80 13.39
N GLU A 143 3.26 11.42 14.13
CA GLU A 143 2.87 12.07 15.39
C GLU A 143 3.36 11.31 16.64
N HIS A 144 3.61 10.00 16.53
CA HIS A 144 3.96 9.13 17.64
C HIS A 144 5.32 8.43 17.47
N ALA A 145 6.17 8.94 16.59
CA ALA A 145 7.51 8.41 16.35
C ALA A 145 7.55 6.88 16.16
N GLY A 146 6.52 6.32 15.49
CA GLY A 146 6.45 4.88 15.25
C GLY A 146 6.48 4.03 16.52
N GLY A 147 6.04 4.58 17.67
CA GLY A 147 5.98 3.87 18.94
C GLY A 147 7.19 4.07 19.86
N PHE A 148 8.12 4.96 19.54
CA PHE A 148 9.20 5.37 20.43
C PHE A 148 8.75 6.53 21.33
N PRO A 149 8.42 6.31 22.62
CA PRO A 149 7.83 7.34 23.47
C PRO A 149 8.78 8.47 23.84
N ASP A 150 10.09 8.19 23.84
CA ASP A 150 11.14 9.12 24.29
C ASP A 150 12.07 9.58 23.15
N ALA A 151 11.79 9.18 21.91
CA ALA A 151 12.57 9.61 20.76
C ALA A 151 11.93 10.83 20.07
N SER A 152 12.78 11.65 19.44
CA SER A 152 12.24 12.58 18.46
C SER A 152 11.69 11.81 17.27
N ARG A 153 10.75 12.44 16.54
CA ARG A 153 10.18 11.86 15.32
C ARG A 153 11.29 11.46 14.32
N ASP A 154 12.22 12.36 14.07
CA ASP A 154 13.25 12.15 13.05
C ASP A 154 14.23 11.03 13.47
N ASP A 155 14.65 10.97 14.73
CA ASP A 155 15.49 9.87 15.23
C ASP A 155 14.81 8.50 15.07
N ALA A 156 13.48 8.45 15.31
CA ALA A 156 12.72 7.21 15.15
C ALA A 156 12.57 6.81 13.68
N LEU A 157 12.31 7.77 12.80
CA LEU A 157 12.20 7.52 11.36
C LEU A 157 13.55 7.08 10.78
N ASP A 158 14.65 7.71 11.18
CA ASP A 158 16.01 7.32 10.79
C ASP A 158 16.34 5.89 11.25
N PHE A 159 15.90 5.52 12.46
CA PHE A 159 16.06 4.15 12.96
C PHE A 159 15.38 3.13 12.06
N TYR A 160 14.12 3.35 11.70
CA TYR A 160 13.38 2.43 10.83
C TYR A 160 13.93 2.44 9.41
N GLU A 161 14.24 3.60 8.85
CA GLU A 161 14.82 3.72 7.51
C GLU A 161 16.14 2.96 7.41
N SER A 162 17.04 3.17 8.38
CA SER A 162 18.33 2.47 8.46
C SER A 162 18.15 0.96 8.56
N PHE A 163 17.20 0.49 9.35
CA PHE A 163 16.94 -0.95 9.50
C PHE A 163 16.34 -1.55 8.23
N LEU A 164 15.29 -0.94 7.68
CA LEU A 164 14.62 -1.44 6.49
C LEU A 164 15.50 -1.40 5.25
N SER A 165 16.46 -0.46 5.19
CA SER A 165 17.44 -0.39 4.09
C SER A 165 18.37 -1.61 4.01
N THR A 166 18.44 -2.43 5.06
CA THR A 166 19.20 -3.68 5.04
C THR A 166 18.57 -4.78 4.19
N GLY A 167 17.29 -4.67 3.87
CA GLY A 167 16.52 -5.65 3.12
C GLY A 167 16.21 -6.96 3.87
N VAL A 168 16.60 -7.07 5.14
CA VAL A 168 16.47 -8.31 5.92
C VAL A 168 15.01 -8.72 6.16
N LEU A 169 14.07 -7.79 6.06
CA LEU A 169 12.64 -8.02 6.24
C LEU A 169 11.85 -8.01 4.93
N ASP A 170 12.49 -7.88 3.76
CA ASP A 170 11.80 -7.70 2.48
C ASP A 170 10.85 -8.86 2.16
N ASP A 171 11.28 -10.10 2.39
CA ASP A 171 10.47 -11.30 2.18
C ASP A 171 9.28 -11.40 3.15
N TYR A 172 9.27 -10.63 4.22
CA TYR A 172 8.22 -10.61 5.24
C TYR A 172 7.37 -9.33 5.20
N ARG A 173 7.61 -8.47 4.22
CA ARG A 173 6.99 -7.14 4.10
C ARG A 173 5.48 -7.17 4.25
N GLU A 174 4.80 -8.03 3.50
CA GLU A 174 3.34 -8.08 3.49
C GLU A 174 2.77 -8.44 4.87
N THR A 175 3.33 -9.49 5.48
CA THR A 175 2.90 -9.95 6.80
C THR A 175 3.16 -8.91 7.88
N MET A 176 4.36 -8.37 7.93
CA MET A 176 4.76 -7.44 8.98
C MET A 176 4.09 -6.07 8.83
N ALA A 177 4.04 -5.51 7.62
CA ALA A 177 3.31 -4.27 7.38
C ALA A 177 1.81 -4.45 7.61
N GLY A 178 1.25 -5.59 7.23
CA GLY A 178 -0.17 -5.92 7.43
C GLY A 178 -0.61 -5.93 8.89
N LYS A 179 0.27 -6.23 9.83
CA LYS A 179 0.00 -6.16 11.28
C LYS A 179 -0.34 -4.73 11.75
N LEU A 180 0.15 -3.70 11.04
CA LEU A 180 -0.15 -2.30 11.33
C LEU A 180 -1.42 -1.81 10.63
N GLY A 181 -1.91 -2.53 9.64
CA GLY A 181 -3.17 -2.26 8.96
C GLY A 181 -4.35 -2.51 9.90
N THR A 182 -4.77 -1.51 10.66
CA THR A 182 -5.72 -1.71 11.74
C THR A 182 -7.03 -0.98 11.59
N SER A 183 -7.94 -1.44 12.36
CA SER A 183 -9.29 -1.14 12.71
C SER A 183 -9.60 0.33 13.09
N GLU A 184 -10.86 0.61 13.23
CA GLU A 184 -11.61 1.88 13.38
C GLU A 184 -11.06 2.95 14.32
N ARG A 185 -10.06 2.68 15.14
CA ARG A 185 -9.30 3.65 15.95
C ARG A 185 -7.85 3.20 16.01
N LEU A 186 -6.95 4.15 15.88
CA LEU A 186 -5.55 3.91 16.15
C LEU A 186 -5.40 3.35 17.57
N ASP A 187 -5.13 2.08 17.68
CA ASP A 187 -4.72 1.46 18.93
C ASP A 187 -3.20 1.63 19.05
N LEU A 188 -2.78 2.77 19.60
CA LEU A 188 -1.37 3.12 19.79
C LEU A 188 -0.60 2.03 20.54
N THR A 189 -1.23 1.42 21.55
CA THR A 189 -0.60 0.36 22.35
C THR A 189 -0.32 -0.86 21.50
N ARG A 190 -1.27 -1.28 20.67
CA ARG A 190 -1.12 -2.42 19.77
C ARG A 190 -0.09 -2.11 18.67
N MET A 191 -0.14 -0.92 18.09
CA MET A 191 0.81 -0.52 17.05
C MET A 191 2.23 -0.44 17.62
N ALA A 192 2.41 0.13 18.82
CA ALA A 192 3.70 0.16 19.50
C ALA A 192 4.19 -1.26 19.84
N ALA A 193 3.31 -2.18 20.24
CA ALA A 193 3.67 -3.58 20.47
C ALA A 193 4.14 -4.26 19.16
N THR A 194 3.43 -4.03 18.05
CA THR A 194 3.86 -4.51 16.73
C THR A 194 5.24 -3.95 16.37
N MET A 195 5.47 -2.66 16.57
CA MET A 195 6.79 -2.07 16.31
C MET A 195 7.88 -2.60 17.25
N GLY A 196 7.51 -3.12 18.41
CA GLY A 196 8.43 -3.85 19.29
C GLY A 196 9.08 -5.06 18.63
N GLU A 197 8.39 -5.72 17.70
CA GLU A 197 8.96 -6.81 16.88
C GLU A 197 10.06 -6.29 15.96
N PHE A 198 9.87 -5.12 15.34
CA PHE A 198 10.90 -4.47 14.51
C PHE A 198 12.12 -4.06 15.32
N HIS A 199 11.90 -3.57 16.54
CA HIS A 199 13.02 -3.22 17.45
C HIS A 199 13.82 -4.46 17.84
N ALA A 200 13.13 -5.55 18.21
CA ALA A 200 13.78 -6.81 18.55
C ALA A 200 14.55 -7.40 17.35
N ALA A 201 13.93 -7.38 16.16
CA ALA A 201 14.55 -7.85 14.94
C ALA A 201 15.82 -7.07 14.63
N LYS A 202 15.79 -5.73 14.72
CA LYS A 202 16.98 -4.91 14.51
C LYS A 202 18.10 -5.24 15.50
N LEU A 203 17.79 -5.36 16.78
CA LEU A 203 18.79 -5.70 17.80
C LEU A 203 19.46 -7.05 17.51
N LEU A 204 18.71 -8.03 17.04
CA LEU A 204 19.23 -9.35 16.67
C LEU A 204 20.11 -9.27 15.42
N VAL A 205 19.69 -8.54 14.40
CA VAL A 205 20.49 -8.33 13.18
C VAL A 205 21.80 -7.60 13.50
N ASP A 206 21.74 -6.54 14.31
CA ASP A 206 22.93 -5.80 14.73
C ASP A 206 23.89 -6.68 15.56
N ALA A 207 23.37 -7.68 16.26
CA ALA A 207 24.17 -8.68 17.00
C ALA A 207 24.68 -9.83 16.10
N GLY A 208 24.38 -9.81 14.80
CA GLY A 208 24.84 -10.80 13.82
C GLY A 208 24.01 -12.07 13.72
N TYR A 209 22.76 -12.04 14.17
CA TYR A 209 21.82 -13.15 14.04
C TYR A 209 20.95 -12.98 12.79
N ASP A 210 20.62 -14.11 12.16
CA ASP A 210 19.55 -14.16 11.17
C ASP A 210 18.18 -14.07 11.86
N VAL A 211 17.29 -13.28 11.28
CA VAL A 211 15.95 -13.04 11.84
C VAL A 211 14.90 -13.58 10.90
N VAL A 212 14.05 -14.46 11.43
CA VAL A 212 12.84 -14.94 10.76
C VAL A 212 11.66 -14.52 11.64
N PRO A 213 10.84 -13.54 11.21
CA PRO A 213 9.64 -13.16 11.94
C PRO A 213 8.68 -14.33 12.08
N GLU A 214 8.05 -14.45 13.25
CA GLU A 214 7.00 -15.45 13.45
C GLU A 214 5.77 -15.07 12.62
N ILE A 215 5.36 -15.98 11.75
CA ILE A 215 4.18 -15.83 10.89
C ILE A 215 3.08 -16.68 11.52
N GLU A 216 2.11 -16.02 12.17
CA GLU A 216 0.89 -16.65 12.65
C GLU A 216 -0.15 -16.81 11.52
#